data_12d8ac0cc4453d373e0a69380c6de492
#
_entry.id   12d8ac0cc4453d373e0a69380c6de492
#
_cell.length_a   1.000
_cell.length_b   1.000
_cell.length_c   1.000
_cell.angle_alpha   90.00
_cell.angle_beta   90.00
_cell.angle_gamma   90.00
#
_symmetry.space_group_name_H-M   'P 1'
#
loop_
_entity.id
_entity.type
_entity.pdbx_description
1 polymer ?
#
loop_
_entity_poly.entity_id
_entity_poly.type
_entity_poly.pdbx_seq_one_letter_code
_entity_poly.pdbx_strand_id
1 'polypeptide(L)'
;MIRGIGIDIVHVGRIRHWSTVPGLVERFFHPAEIEAAVSRGSSKDLSLAARFAAKEAFGKACGTGLAEMKLKDIYVRNERSGRPVIILEGTAEKRFAELGGGIIHCSLTHEGENAVAMVLIEDTQST
;
A
#
# COMPACT_ATOMS: atom_id res chain seq x y z
N MET A 1 -13.16 -17.46 -2.82
CA MET A 1 -11.87 -18.15 -3.03
C MET A 1 -10.74 -17.14 -3.08
N ILE A 2 -9.64 -17.46 -2.45
CA ILE A 2 -8.46 -16.61 -2.49
C ILE A 2 -7.88 -16.66 -3.91
N ARG A 3 -7.64 -15.48 -4.49
CA ARG A 3 -7.10 -15.36 -5.85
C ARG A 3 -5.64 -14.94 -5.87
N GLY A 4 -5.20 -14.20 -4.87
CA GLY A 4 -3.82 -13.76 -4.82
C GLY A 4 -3.38 -13.40 -3.43
N ILE A 5 -2.08 -13.50 -3.21
CA ILE A 5 -1.47 -13.13 -1.94
C ILE A 5 -0.14 -12.44 -2.23
N GLY A 6 0.17 -11.42 -1.47
CA GLY A 6 1.43 -10.69 -1.60
C GLY A 6 1.96 -10.29 -0.23
N ILE A 7 3.26 -10.28 -0.12
CA ILE A 7 3.95 -9.82 1.08
C ILE A 7 5.15 -8.99 0.65
N ASP A 8 5.42 -7.94 1.40
CA ASP A 8 6.58 -7.10 1.14
C ASP A 8 7.14 -6.55 2.44
N ILE A 9 8.43 -6.27 2.44
CA ILE A 9 9.13 -5.68 3.58
C ILE A 9 9.92 -4.46 3.09
N VAL A 10 9.83 -3.35 3.82
CA VAL A 10 10.50 -2.11 3.48
C VAL A 10 11.27 -1.61 4.70
N HIS A 11 12.57 -1.37 4.52
CA HIS A 11 13.40 -0.76 5.55
C HIS A 11 13.11 0.75 5.59
N VAL A 12 12.92 1.28 6.79
CA VAL A 12 12.59 2.71 7.00
C VAL A 12 13.66 3.64 6.40
N GLY A 13 14.90 3.19 6.38
CA GLY A 13 16.01 3.97 5.79
C GLY A 13 15.79 4.38 4.35
N ARG A 14 15.09 3.54 3.54
CA ARG A 14 14.73 3.90 2.16
C ARG A 14 13.84 5.13 2.14
N ILE A 15 12.84 5.14 3.00
CA ILE A 15 11.86 6.24 3.06
C ILE A 15 12.55 7.51 3.57
N ARG A 16 13.42 7.35 4.56
CA ARG A 16 14.19 8.48 5.11
C ARG A 16 15.02 9.14 4.01
N HIS A 17 15.64 8.31 3.16
CA HIS A 17 16.39 8.81 2.00
C HIS A 17 15.46 9.52 1.01
N TRP A 18 14.31 8.94 0.69
CA TRP A 18 13.35 9.56 -0.25
C TRP A 18 12.87 10.92 0.22
N SER A 19 12.73 11.08 1.54
CA SER A 19 12.29 12.36 2.11
C SER A 19 13.29 13.48 1.89
N THR A 20 14.55 13.15 1.53
CA THR A 20 15.57 14.15 1.20
C THR A 20 15.54 14.54 -0.27
N VAL A 21 14.79 13.83 -1.12
CA VAL A 21 14.72 14.11 -2.55
C VAL A 21 13.44 14.89 -2.83
N PRO A 22 13.54 16.16 -3.29
CA PRO A 22 12.34 16.97 -3.53
C PRO A 22 11.36 16.30 -4.49
N GLY A 23 10.11 16.25 -4.08
CA GLY A 23 9.01 15.73 -4.91
C GLY A 23 8.86 14.21 -4.95
N LEU A 24 9.79 13.46 -4.39
CA LEU A 24 9.75 12.00 -4.52
C LEU A 24 8.63 11.38 -3.68
N VAL A 25 8.45 11.85 -2.45
CA VAL A 25 7.37 11.35 -1.59
C VAL A 25 6.01 11.65 -2.21
N GLU A 26 5.81 12.85 -2.72
CA GLU A 26 4.55 13.26 -3.37
C GLU A 26 4.27 12.47 -4.64
N ARG A 27 5.31 11.93 -5.28
CA ARG A 27 5.17 11.11 -6.48
C ARG A 27 4.63 9.72 -6.16
N PHE A 28 5.05 9.15 -5.03
CA PHE A 28 4.73 7.77 -4.68
C PHE A 28 3.55 7.62 -3.72
N PHE A 29 3.22 8.67 -2.98
CA PHE A 29 2.18 8.60 -1.95
C PHE A 29 1.02 9.53 -2.25
N HIS A 30 -0.17 9.05 -1.95
CA HIS A 30 -1.38 9.86 -2.01
C HIS A 30 -1.31 10.95 -0.93
N PRO A 31 -1.85 12.17 -1.19
CA PRO A 31 -1.85 13.23 -0.17
C PRO A 31 -2.43 12.81 1.18
N ALA A 32 -3.46 11.96 1.20
CA ALA A 32 -4.05 11.45 2.44
C ALA A 32 -3.05 10.61 3.24
N GLU A 33 -2.17 9.88 2.57
CA GLU A 33 -1.14 9.09 3.24
C GLU A 33 -0.07 9.97 3.86
N ILE A 34 0.32 11.01 3.14
CA ILE A 34 1.33 11.97 3.63
C ILE A 34 0.79 12.68 4.86
N GLU A 35 -0.45 13.14 4.81
CA GLU A 35 -1.11 13.80 5.95
C GLU A 35 -1.18 12.88 7.15
N ALA A 36 -1.60 11.64 6.96
CA ALA A 36 -1.68 10.65 8.03
C ALA A 36 -0.30 10.37 8.63
N ALA A 37 0.73 10.27 7.79
CA ALA A 37 2.10 10.03 8.25
C ALA A 37 2.64 11.21 9.06
N VAL A 38 2.43 12.43 8.58
CA VAL A 38 2.85 13.65 9.27
C VAL A 38 2.22 13.73 10.67
N SER A 39 0.97 13.33 10.81
CA SER A 39 0.28 13.34 12.11
C SER A 39 0.91 12.38 13.12
N ARG A 40 1.74 11.46 12.68
CA ARG A 40 2.41 10.48 13.56
C ARG A 40 3.76 10.96 14.08
N GLY A 41 4.16 12.19 13.75
CA GLY A 41 5.37 12.81 14.27
C GLY A 41 6.64 12.00 13.98
N SER A 42 7.33 11.53 15.03
CA SER A 42 8.59 10.81 14.88
C SER A 42 8.43 9.45 14.17
N SER A 43 7.22 8.93 14.08
CA SER A 43 6.92 7.68 13.36
C SER A 43 6.50 7.90 11.92
N LYS A 44 6.69 9.11 11.39
CA LYS A 44 6.31 9.46 10.02
C LYS A 44 6.92 8.51 8.99
N ASP A 45 8.23 8.30 9.06
CA ASP A 45 8.92 7.47 8.05
C ASP A 45 8.52 6.00 8.15
N LEU A 46 8.29 5.50 9.36
CA LEU A 46 7.79 4.14 9.55
C LEU A 46 6.38 3.99 8.97
N SER A 47 5.53 4.99 9.16
CA SER A 47 4.18 4.99 8.60
C SER A 47 4.22 4.95 7.07
N LEU A 48 5.08 5.75 6.44
CA LEU A 48 5.24 5.74 4.99
C LEU A 48 5.83 4.42 4.49
N ALA A 49 6.79 3.85 5.23
CA ALA A 49 7.37 2.56 4.87
C ALA A 49 6.32 1.45 4.86
N ALA A 50 5.43 1.42 5.86
CA ALA A 50 4.35 0.43 5.91
C ALA A 50 3.38 0.62 4.74
N ARG A 51 3.06 1.85 4.39
CA ARG A 51 2.17 2.16 3.27
C ARG A 51 2.80 1.79 1.94
N PHE A 52 4.11 2.02 1.79
CA PHE A 52 4.80 1.60 0.58
C PHE A 52 4.83 0.07 0.46
N ALA A 53 5.11 -0.63 1.55
CA ALA A 53 5.06 -2.09 1.58
C ALA A 53 3.69 -2.62 1.16
N ALA A 54 2.61 -1.95 1.59
CA ALA A 54 1.25 -2.33 1.19
C ALA A 54 1.02 -2.19 -0.32
N LYS A 55 1.54 -1.12 -0.94
CA LYS A 55 1.44 -0.92 -2.39
C LYS A 55 2.14 -2.05 -3.14
N GLU A 56 3.36 -2.38 -2.75
CA GLU A 56 4.13 -3.45 -3.37
C GLU A 56 3.47 -4.82 -3.15
N ALA A 57 2.99 -5.08 -1.94
CA ALA A 57 2.30 -6.33 -1.62
C ALA A 57 1.02 -6.48 -2.45
N PHE A 58 0.29 -5.38 -2.66
CA PHE A 58 -0.90 -5.38 -3.51
C PHE A 58 -0.54 -5.79 -4.94
N GLY A 59 0.53 -5.21 -5.50
CA GLY A 59 0.99 -5.58 -6.84
C GLY A 59 1.33 -7.06 -6.95
N LYS A 60 2.01 -7.61 -5.93
CA LYS A 60 2.32 -9.04 -5.89
C LYS A 60 1.05 -9.90 -5.82
N ALA A 61 0.07 -9.49 -5.02
CA ALA A 61 -1.20 -10.21 -4.90
C ALA A 61 -1.99 -10.20 -6.22
N CYS A 62 -1.85 -9.14 -7.02
CA CYS A 62 -2.45 -9.08 -8.35
C CYS A 62 -1.79 -10.05 -9.34
N GLY A 63 -0.58 -10.52 -9.06
CA GLY A 63 0.17 -11.40 -9.94
C GLY A 63 0.91 -10.69 -11.07
N THR A 64 0.74 -9.38 -11.20
CA THR A 64 1.31 -8.58 -12.29
C THR A 64 2.33 -7.54 -11.78
N GLY A 65 2.52 -7.45 -10.47
CA GLY A 65 3.24 -6.35 -9.88
C GLY A 65 2.47 -5.04 -10.09
N LEU A 66 3.17 -3.93 -10.10
CA LEU A 66 2.57 -2.60 -10.22
C LEU A 66 2.49 -2.09 -11.66
N ALA A 67 2.65 -2.98 -12.64
CA ALA A 67 2.56 -2.61 -14.05
C ALA A 67 1.23 -1.93 -14.36
N GLU A 68 1.29 -0.81 -15.06
CA GLU A 68 0.14 -0.01 -15.48
C GLU A 68 -0.62 0.66 -14.32
N MET A 69 -0.03 0.69 -13.12
CA MET A 69 -0.61 1.37 -11.96
C MET A 69 0.35 2.42 -11.43
N LYS A 70 -0.17 3.60 -11.15
CA LYS A 70 0.60 4.63 -10.44
C LYS A 70 0.56 4.32 -8.95
N LEU A 71 1.70 4.41 -8.28
CA LEU A 71 1.80 4.12 -6.85
C LEU A 71 0.85 4.96 -6.00
N LYS A 72 0.70 6.24 -6.33
CA LYS A 72 -0.20 7.12 -5.56
C LYS A 72 -1.68 6.82 -5.77
N ASP A 73 -2.01 6.02 -6.79
CA ASP A 73 -3.40 5.59 -7.02
C ASP A 73 -3.79 4.40 -6.15
N ILE A 74 -2.82 3.84 -5.42
CA ILE A 74 -3.02 2.77 -4.43
C ILE A 74 -2.68 3.38 -3.09
N TYR A 75 -3.63 3.53 -2.18
CA TYR A 75 -3.29 4.12 -0.89
C TYR A 75 -3.98 3.44 0.27
N VAL A 76 -3.34 3.55 1.44
CA VAL A 76 -3.84 2.96 2.68
C VAL A 76 -4.55 4.03 3.49
N ARG A 77 -5.77 3.72 3.88
CA ARG A 77 -6.54 4.51 4.83
C ARG A 77 -6.77 3.64 6.06
N ASN A 78 -6.65 4.23 7.24
CA ASN A 78 -6.94 3.54 8.48
C ASN A 78 -8.39 3.80 8.87
N GLU A 79 -9.13 2.74 9.18
CA GLU A 79 -10.46 2.87 9.76
C GLU A 79 -10.35 3.37 11.20
N ARG A 80 -11.48 3.75 11.79
CA ARG A 80 -11.51 4.23 13.17
C ARG A 80 -10.90 3.23 14.16
N SER A 81 -11.05 1.94 13.88
CA SER A 81 -10.45 0.86 14.69
C SER A 81 -8.94 0.76 14.54
N GLY A 82 -8.35 1.47 13.57
CA GLY A 82 -6.95 1.36 13.20
C GLY A 82 -6.68 0.40 12.06
N ARG A 83 -7.68 -0.39 11.65
CA ARG A 83 -7.52 -1.39 10.58
C ARG A 83 -7.16 -0.73 9.25
N PRO A 84 -6.08 -1.17 8.58
CA PRO A 84 -5.71 -0.62 7.27
C PRO A 84 -6.65 -1.12 6.18
N VAL A 85 -7.03 -0.22 5.28
CA VAL A 85 -7.85 -0.52 4.11
C VAL A 85 -7.15 0.06 2.90
N ILE A 86 -7.00 -0.75 1.85
CA ILE A 86 -6.43 -0.29 0.58
C ILE A 86 -7.54 0.31 -0.27
N ILE A 87 -7.34 1.54 -0.70
CA ILE A 87 -8.24 2.27 -1.58
C ILE A 87 -7.56 2.40 -2.94
N LEU A 88 -8.31 2.20 -4.00
CA LEU A 88 -7.81 2.33 -5.37
C LEU A 88 -8.50 3.49 -6.08
N GLU A 89 -7.72 4.22 -6.85
CA GLU A 89 -8.19 5.31 -7.70
C GLU A 89 -7.55 5.19 -9.08
N GLY A 90 -8.07 5.91 -10.04
CA GLY A 90 -7.43 6.12 -11.35
C GLY A 90 -6.90 4.85 -12.00
N THR A 91 -5.59 4.85 -12.25
CA THR A 91 -4.94 3.75 -12.98
C THR A 91 -5.05 2.41 -12.24
N ALA A 92 -4.96 2.43 -10.93
CA ALA A 92 -5.03 1.21 -10.12
C ALA A 92 -6.45 0.63 -10.09
N GLU A 93 -7.45 1.47 -9.97
CA GLU A 93 -8.85 1.03 -9.99
C GLU A 93 -9.18 0.38 -11.32
N LYS A 94 -8.78 1.03 -12.42
CA LYS A 94 -9.02 0.51 -13.76
C LYS A 94 -8.33 -0.84 -13.96
N ARG A 95 -7.05 -0.93 -13.62
CA ARG A 95 -6.29 -2.15 -13.83
C ARG A 95 -6.80 -3.30 -12.95
N PHE A 96 -7.16 -3.01 -11.72
CA PHE A 96 -7.70 -4.03 -10.81
C PHE A 96 -9.01 -4.61 -11.35
N ALA A 97 -9.89 -3.76 -11.88
CA ALA A 97 -11.13 -4.20 -12.51
C ALA A 97 -10.85 -5.11 -13.72
N GLU A 98 -9.86 -4.75 -14.55
CA GLU A 98 -9.45 -5.56 -15.70
C GLU A 98 -8.94 -6.95 -15.27
N LEU A 99 -8.31 -7.02 -14.11
CA LEU A 99 -7.78 -8.27 -13.55
C LEU A 99 -8.85 -9.11 -12.85
N GLY A 100 -10.09 -8.64 -12.80
CA GLY A 100 -11.20 -9.38 -12.20
C GLY A 100 -11.74 -8.79 -10.90
N GLY A 101 -11.11 -7.76 -10.37
CA GLY A 101 -11.54 -7.12 -9.12
C GLY A 101 -11.45 -8.03 -7.91
N GLY A 102 -12.31 -7.83 -6.94
CA GLY A 102 -12.36 -8.65 -5.73
C GLY A 102 -12.33 -7.83 -4.46
N ILE A 103 -12.23 -8.51 -3.33
CA ILE A 103 -12.09 -7.90 -2.02
C ILE A 103 -10.61 -7.91 -1.64
N ILE A 104 -10.09 -6.75 -1.22
CA ILE A 104 -8.69 -6.61 -0.83
C ILE A 104 -8.61 -6.61 0.69
N HIS A 105 -7.83 -7.54 1.24
CA HIS A 105 -7.53 -7.60 2.67
C HIS A 105 -6.08 -7.18 2.87
N CYS A 106 -5.82 -6.38 3.90
CA CYS A 106 -4.48 -5.87 4.17
C CYS A 106 -4.16 -5.98 5.65
N SER A 107 -2.94 -6.39 5.95
CA SER A 107 -2.40 -6.39 7.30
C SER A 107 -1.01 -5.79 7.29
N LEU A 108 -0.72 -4.94 8.26
CA LEU A 108 0.56 -4.27 8.39
C LEU A 108 1.16 -4.59 9.75
N THR A 109 2.49 -4.73 9.79
CA THR A 109 3.24 -4.87 11.03
C THR A 109 4.63 -4.28 10.85
N HIS A 110 5.37 -4.16 11.93
CA HIS A 110 6.75 -3.71 11.86
C HIS A 110 7.57 -4.35 12.97
N GLU A 111 8.87 -4.43 12.74
CA GLU A 111 9.84 -4.90 13.73
C GLU A 111 11.08 -4.04 13.56
N GLY A 112 11.42 -3.27 14.60
CA GLY A 112 12.54 -2.33 14.52
C GLY A 112 12.32 -1.31 13.41
N GLU A 113 13.23 -1.26 12.45
CA GLU A 113 13.16 -0.34 11.32
C GLU A 113 12.64 -1.00 10.03
N ASN A 114 11.96 -2.14 10.15
CA ASN A 114 11.37 -2.82 9.01
C ASN A 114 9.86 -2.80 9.12
N ALA A 115 9.19 -2.39 8.05
CA ALA A 115 7.74 -2.46 7.93
C ALA A 115 7.37 -3.60 6.99
N VAL A 116 6.34 -4.36 7.34
CA VAL A 116 5.89 -5.51 6.57
C VAL A 116 4.41 -5.34 6.26
N ALA A 117 4.04 -5.66 5.03
CA ALA A 117 2.64 -5.68 4.61
C ALA A 117 2.29 -7.03 4.01
N MET A 118 1.11 -7.50 4.30
CA MET A 118 0.52 -8.65 3.61
C MET A 118 -0.80 -8.22 2.99
N VAL A 119 -1.01 -8.61 1.74
CA VAL A 119 -2.24 -8.34 1.02
C VAL A 119 -2.79 -9.66 0.47
N LEU A 120 -4.09 -9.81 0.59
CA LEU A 120 -4.80 -10.97 0.10
C LEU A 120 -5.99 -10.48 -0.71
N ILE A 121 -6.16 -11.04 -1.91
CA ILE A 121 -7.29 -10.72 -2.78
C ILE A 121 -8.21 -11.93 -2.84
N GLU A 122 -9.49 -11.68 -2.55
CA GLU A 122 -10.52 -12.70 -2.52
C GLU A 122 -11.53 -12.43 -3.62
N ASP A 123 -11.90 -13.47 -4.38
CA ASP A 123 -12.95 -13.35 -5.37
C ASP A 123 -14.29 -13.07 -4.72
N THR A 124 -15.06 -12.19 -5.34
CA THR A 124 -16.42 -11.88 -4.91
C THR A 124 -17.46 -12.73 -5.63
N GLN A 125 -17.04 -13.46 -6.65
CA GLN A 125 -17.97 -14.28 -7.44
C GLN A 125 -18.20 -15.62 -6.75
N SER A 126 -19.47 -15.91 -6.50
CA SER A 126 -19.85 -17.24 -6.05
C SER A 126 -19.98 -18.13 -7.28
N THR A 127 -19.44 -19.30 -7.16
CA THR A 127 -19.55 -20.32 -8.21
C THR A 127 -20.72 -21.24 -7.95
#